data_ae2bd4ecb09bc1466c2186490e3ae4d1
#
_entry.id   ae2bd4ecb09bc1466c2186490e3ae4d1
#
_cell.length_a   1.000
_cell.length_b   1.000
_cell.length_c   1.000
_cell.angle_alpha   90.00
_cell.angle_beta   90.00
_cell.angle_gamma   90.00
#
_symmetry.space_group_name_H-M   'P 1'
#
loop_
_entity.id
_entity.type
_entity.pdbx_description
1 polymer ?
#
loop_
_entity_poly.entity_id
_entity_poly.type
_entity_poly.pdbx_seq_one_letter_code
_entity_poly.pdbx_strand_id
1 'polypeptide(L)' 'MITSYKYEGKNNEELLIDALTELKVTRDDVYFKQTTEEGKLFKAKKYIIEMYLRIK' A
#
# COMPACT_ATOMS: atom_id res chain seq x y z
N MET A 1 -14.31 13.07 -5.94
CA MET A 1 -13.37 12.26 -6.70
C MET A 1 -12.46 11.50 -5.75
N ILE A 2 -12.42 10.18 -5.85
CA ILE A 2 -11.59 9.35 -4.99
C ILE A 2 -10.25 9.15 -5.68
N THR A 3 -9.17 9.57 -5.03
CA THR A 3 -7.83 9.36 -5.54
C THR A 3 -7.26 8.11 -4.89
N SER A 4 -6.88 7.14 -5.70
CA SER A 4 -6.31 5.91 -5.21
C SER A 4 -4.87 5.74 -5.69
N TYR A 5 -4.07 5.10 -4.86
CA TYR A 5 -2.68 4.81 -5.16
C TYR A 5 -2.41 3.34 -4.88
N LYS A 6 -1.60 2.73 -5.71
CA LYS A 6 -1.25 1.33 -5.57
C LYS A 6 0.27 1.20 -5.46
N TYR A 7 0.72 0.53 -4.41
CA TYR A 7 2.13 0.29 -4.15
C TYR A 7 2.41 -1.19 -4.04
N GLU A 8 3.57 -1.61 -4.51
CA GLU A 8 3.99 -3.00 -4.47
C GLU A 8 5.38 -3.09 -3.86
N GLY A 9 5.61 -4.13 -3.07
CA GLY A 9 6.89 -4.32 -2.44
C GLY A 9 7.05 -5.68 -1.79
N LYS A 10 8.21 -5.93 -1.24
CA LYS A 10 8.54 -7.21 -0.60
C LYS A 10 8.26 -7.22 0.90
N ASN A 11 8.11 -6.08 1.51
CA ASN A 11 7.88 -5.96 2.94
C ASN A 11 6.66 -5.08 3.16
N ASN A 12 5.64 -5.65 3.83
CA ASN A 12 4.38 -4.97 4.05
C ASN A 12 4.53 -3.72 4.92
N GLU A 13 5.29 -3.81 6.01
CA GLU A 13 5.47 -2.67 6.92
C GLU A 13 6.22 -1.54 6.26
N GLU A 14 7.33 -1.85 5.60
CA GLU A 14 8.10 -0.83 4.90
C GLU A 14 7.29 -0.20 3.78
N LEU A 15 6.54 -1.01 3.06
CA LEU A 15 5.71 -0.53 1.97
C LEU A 15 4.68 0.49 2.45
N LEU A 16 4.04 0.20 3.57
CA LEU A 16 3.07 1.12 4.16
C LEU A 16 3.73 2.43 4.60
N ILE A 17 4.86 2.33 5.29
CA ILE A 17 5.58 3.51 5.76
C ILE A 17 6.05 4.36 4.58
N ASP A 18 6.61 3.73 3.57
CA ASP A 18 7.09 4.44 2.38
C ASP A 18 5.94 5.16 1.67
N ALA A 19 4.81 4.48 1.53
CA ALA A 19 3.65 5.06 0.88
C ALA A 19 3.12 6.27 1.64
N LEU A 20 3.00 6.16 2.96
CA LEU A 20 2.54 7.27 3.80
C LEU A 20 3.51 8.45 3.74
N THR A 21 4.80 8.18 3.75
CA THR A 21 5.83 9.20 3.68
C THR A 21 5.80 9.91 2.33
N GLU A 22 5.66 9.16 1.26
CA GLU A 22 5.63 9.70 -0.08
C GLU A 22 4.42 10.60 -0.30
N LEU A 23 3.27 10.19 0.22
CA LEU A 23 2.04 10.97 0.10
C LEU A 23 1.94 12.07 1.16
N LYS A 24 2.85 12.06 2.14
CA LYS A 24 2.86 13.02 3.25
C LYS A 24 1.54 13.04 4.03
N VAL A 25 1.04 11.86 4.30
CA VAL A 25 -0.21 11.70 5.04
C VAL A 25 0.00 10.73 6.19
N THR A 26 -0.95 10.72 7.13
CA THR A 26 -0.94 9.79 8.24
C THR A 26 -1.88 8.61 7.95
N ARG A 27 -1.76 7.55 8.75
CA ARG A 27 -2.64 6.39 8.60
C ARG A 27 -4.12 6.75 8.78
N ASP A 28 -4.39 7.76 9.60
CA ASP A 28 -5.76 8.19 9.86
C ASP A 28 -6.38 8.95 8.69
N ASP A 29 -5.53 9.46 7.80
CA ASP A 29 -5.99 10.24 6.66
C ASP A 29 -6.27 9.39 5.42
N VAL A 30 -5.98 8.11 5.49
CA VAL A 30 -6.14 7.23 4.33
C VAL A 30 -6.84 5.94 4.72
N TYR A 31 -7.51 5.37 3.74
CA TYR A 31 -7.97 3.99 3.82
C TYR A 31 -7.00 3.16 3.01
N PHE A 32 -6.60 2.02 3.54
CA PHE A 32 -5.71 1.16 2.81
C PHE A 32 -6.18 -0.29 2.84
N LYS A 33 -5.93 -0.98 1.75
CA LYS A 33 -6.25 -2.39 1.61
C LYS A 33 -4.97 -3.13 1.29
N GLN A 34 -4.64 -4.12 2.09
CA GLN A 34 -3.44 -4.92 1.91
C GLN A 34 -3.79 -6.25 1.26
N THR A 35 -3.04 -6.60 0.23
CA THR A 35 -3.21 -7.88 -0.46
C THR A 35 -1.84 -8.53 -0.57
N THR A 36 -1.80 -9.84 -0.36
CA THR A 36 -0.57 -10.62 -0.51
C THR A 36 -0.74 -11.57 -1.68
N GLU A 37 0.18 -11.53 -2.62
CA GLU A 37 0.20 -12.46 -3.73
C GLU A 37 1.39 -13.40 -3.57
N GLU A 38 1.15 -14.70 -3.69
CA GLU A 38 2.20 -15.68 -3.72
C GLU A 38 2.52 -16.01 -5.16
N GLY A 39 3.77 -15.77 -5.55
CA GLY A 39 4.21 -16.12 -6.88
C GLY A 39 4.43 -17.62 -6.97
N LYS A 40 3.77 -18.27 -7.90
CA LYS A 40 3.94 -19.72 -8.09
C LYS A 40 5.29 -20.05 -8.69
N LEU A 41 5.87 -19.12 -9.41
CA LEU A 41 7.17 -19.30 -10.07
C LEU A 41 8.32 -18.68 -9.26
N PHE A 42 7.98 -17.80 -8.35
CA PHE A 42 8.97 -17.15 -7.50
C PHE A 42 8.61 -17.46 -6.06
N LYS A 43 9.58 -17.91 -5.30
CA LYS A 43 9.35 -18.20 -3.88
C LYS A 43 9.21 -16.95 -3.02
N ALA A 44 9.02 -15.81 -3.62
CA ALA A 44 8.90 -14.54 -2.93
C ALA A 44 7.45 -14.09 -2.88
N LYS A 45 7.02 -13.66 -1.71
CA LYS A 45 5.69 -13.09 -1.54
C LYS A 45 5.74 -11.64 -2.00
N LYS A 46 4.71 -11.23 -2.68
CA LYS A 46 4.55 -9.86 -3.13
C LYS A 46 3.42 -9.21 -2.37
N TYR A 47 3.70 -8.07 -1.77
CA TYR A 47 2.71 -7.32 -1.02
C TYR A 47 2.22 -6.15 -1.86
N ILE A 48 0.92 -5.96 -1.86
CA ILE A 48 0.29 -4.88 -2.61
C ILE A 48 -0.56 -4.08 -1.63
N ILE A 49 -0.36 -2.78 -1.61
CA ILE A 49 -1.17 -1.87 -0.80
C ILE A 49 -1.89 -0.91 -1.71
N GLU A 50 -3.21 -0.89 -1.61
CA GLU A 50 -4.03 0.11 -2.29
C GLU A 50 -4.44 1.15 -1.27
N MET A 51 -4.13 2.41 -1.54
CA MET A 51 -4.45 3.50 -0.64
C MET A 51 -5.48 4.44 -1.26
N TYR A 52 -6.43 4.84 -0.46
CA TYR A 52 -7.46 5.79 -0.86
C TYR A 52 -7.36 7.00 0.07
N LEU A 53 -7.09 8.15 -0.50
CA LEU A 53 -7.01 9.37 0.29
C LEU A 53 -8.41 9.79 0.73
N ARG A 54 -8.52 10.06 2.01
CA ARG A 54 -9.77 10.53 2.58
C ARG A 54 -9.81 12.04 2.45
N ILE A 55 -10.65 12.51 1.57
CA ILE A 55 -10.84 13.94 1.35
C ILE A 55 -12.07 14.38 2.10
N LYS A 56 -11.86 15.35 2.98
CA LYS A 56 -12.98 15.96 3.69
C LYS A 56 -13.61 17.06 2.85
#